data_cf872d45de3dbb0bbaf929cb6902c87a
#
_entry.id   cf872d45de3dbb0bbaf929cb6902c87a
#
_cell.length_a   1.000
_cell.length_b   1.000
_cell.length_c   1.000
_cell.angle_alpha   90.00
_cell.angle_beta   90.00
_cell.angle_gamma   90.00
#
_symmetry.space_group_name_H-M   'P 1'
#
loop_
_entity.id
_entity.type
_entity.pdbx_description
1 polymer ?
#
loop_
_entity_poly.entity_id
_entity_poly.type
_entity_poly.pdbx_seq_one_letter_code
_entity_poly.pdbx_strand_id
1 'polypeptide(L)'
;MVENQVFRIITWNAQTGTIEEKYRHLEKYHPDVVVFQEVARPKLTSDHCIWSGDNPRKGVAVITSGDYSALPAPLQPDTPDYFLPVEIEGPISLHLMAVWTHKRHNYVESVKDIVAKYRDFLKHPSTIVAGDFNSNTIWDNLHRNYCHSMMVADFDKEFNLVSSYHAKNGINHGEERDPTIFWLRNADKGYHIDYCFVPKDSSIRNVVIGNYEDWKTLSDHRPLMVDLVFSSS
;
A
#
# COMPACT_ATOMS: atom_id res chain seq x y z
N MET A 1 21.45 -6.97 -23.52
CA MET A 1 21.28 -6.34 -22.19
C MET A 1 19.78 -6.36 -21.94
N VAL A 2 19.30 -7.16 -20.98
CA VAL A 2 17.89 -7.10 -20.59
C VAL A 2 17.70 -5.72 -19.96
N GLU A 3 16.89 -4.85 -20.57
CA GLU A 3 16.49 -3.61 -19.92
C GLU A 3 15.83 -4.01 -18.60
N ASN A 4 16.36 -3.50 -17.50
CA ASN A 4 15.76 -3.69 -16.17
C ASN A 4 14.38 -3.04 -16.20
N GLN A 5 13.35 -3.85 -16.40
CA GLN A 5 11.97 -3.36 -16.47
C GLN A 5 11.62 -2.64 -15.15
N VAL A 6 11.15 -1.42 -15.27
CA VAL A 6 10.66 -0.66 -14.12
C VAL A 6 9.23 -1.09 -13.84
N PHE A 7 8.97 -1.52 -12.62
CA PHE A 7 7.64 -1.81 -12.10
C PHE A 7 7.15 -0.62 -11.28
N ARG A 8 6.00 -0.07 -11.64
CA ARG A 8 5.39 1.07 -10.93
C ARG A 8 4.16 0.65 -10.14
N ILE A 9 4.22 0.85 -8.83
CA ILE A 9 3.07 0.69 -7.94
C ILE A 9 2.65 2.05 -7.36
N ILE A 10 1.34 2.27 -7.28
CA ILE A 10 0.75 3.44 -6.62
C ILE A 10 -0.18 2.96 -5.52
N THR A 11 -0.07 3.51 -4.30
CA THR A 11 -1.09 3.33 -3.27
C THR A 11 -1.75 4.67 -2.95
N TRP A 12 -3.09 4.68 -2.82
CA TRP A 12 -3.84 5.89 -2.55
C TRP A 12 -5.18 5.62 -1.84
N ASN A 13 -5.34 6.15 -0.65
CA ASN A 13 -6.65 6.27 -0.03
C ASN A 13 -7.44 7.37 -0.76
N ALA A 14 -8.43 6.96 -1.54
CA ALA A 14 -9.16 7.84 -2.45
C ALA A 14 -10.36 8.53 -1.80
N GLN A 15 -10.61 8.32 -0.51
CA GLN A 15 -11.67 8.96 0.29
C GLN A 15 -13.04 8.92 -0.42
N THR A 16 -13.54 7.73 -0.72
CA THR A 16 -14.79 7.50 -1.48
C THR A 16 -14.70 7.74 -2.99
N GLY A 17 -15.72 7.31 -3.70
CA GLY A 17 -15.80 7.40 -5.16
C GLY A 17 -15.66 6.05 -5.86
N THR A 18 -15.87 6.02 -7.14
CA THR A 18 -15.72 4.81 -7.95
C THR A 18 -14.25 4.61 -8.35
N ILE A 19 -13.87 3.36 -8.56
CA ILE A 19 -12.51 3.01 -9.01
C ILE A 19 -12.21 3.71 -10.33
N GLU A 20 -13.14 3.68 -11.27
CA GLU A 20 -12.98 4.26 -12.62
C GLU A 20 -12.76 5.79 -12.56
N GLU A 21 -13.48 6.48 -11.68
CA GLU A 21 -13.32 7.92 -11.49
C GLU A 21 -11.90 8.22 -10.93
N LYS A 22 -11.50 7.50 -9.89
CA LYS A 22 -10.24 7.73 -9.21
C LYS A 22 -9.04 7.31 -10.06
N TYR A 23 -9.16 6.20 -10.79
CA TYR A 23 -8.08 5.69 -11.65
C TYR A 23 -7.71 6.68 -12.76
N ARG A 24 -8.67 7.40 -13.36
CA ARG A 24 -8.41 8.43 -14.41
C ARG A 24 -7.38 9.48 -13.97
N HIS A 25 -7.32 9.80 -12.68
CA HIS A 25 -6.32 10.75 -12.16
C HIS A 25 -4.92 10.15 -12.08
N LEU A 26 -4.80 8.82 -12.11
CA LEU A 26 -3.54 8.09 -12.03
C LEU A 26 -3.03 7.58 -13.38
N GLU A 27 -3.89 7.46 -14.41
CA GLU A 27 -3.55 6.93 -15.74
C GLU A 27 -2.31 7.61 -16.37
N LYS A 28 -2.17 8.92 -16.19
CA LYS A 28 -1.04 9.69 -16.70
C LYS A 28 0.33 9.29 -16.13
N TYR A 29 0.34 8.56 -15.02
CA TYR A 29 1.56 8.03 -14.41
C TYR A 29 1.90 6.63 -14.88
N HIS A 30 1.04 6.00 -15.71
CA HIS A 30 1.23 4.65 -16.26
C HIS A 30 1.59 3.61 -15.19
N PRO A 31 0.75 3.43 -14.14
CA PRO A 31 1.01 2.44 -13.11
C PRO A 31 0.81 1.01 -13.64
N ASP A 32 1.66 0.07 -13.22
CA ASP A 32 1.45 -1.35 -13.43
C ASP A 32 0.43 -1.90 -12.43
N VAL A 33 0.50 -1.40 -11.17
CA VAL A 33 -0.43 -1.77 -10.09
C VAL A 33 -0.86 -0.53 -9.31
N VAL A 34 -2.15 -0.47 -8.99
CA VAL A 34 -2.72 0.53 -8.07
C VAL A 34 -3.42 -0.15 -6.91
N VAL A 35 -3.09 0.26 -5.70
CA VAL A 35 -3.76 -0.14 -4.45
C VAL A 35 -4.60 1.01 -3.95
N PHE A 36 -5.91 0.87 -4.07
CA PHE A 36 -6.86 1.86 -3.56
C PHE A 36 -7.40 1.48 -2.19
N GLN A 37 -7.60 2.47 -1.34
CA GLN A 37 -8.37 2.37 -0.11
C GLN A 37 -9.59 3.32 -0.19
N GLU A 38 -10.65 2.96 0.51
CA GLU A 38 -11.91 3.69 0.59
C GLU A 38 -12.65 3.85 -0.75
N VAL A 39 -12.50 2.93 -1.68
CA VAL A 39 -13.21 2.96 -2.96
C VAL A 39 -14.45 2.05 -2.95
N ALA A 40 -15.47 2.45 -3.72
CA ALA A 40 -16.68 1.67 -3.88
C ALA A 40 -16.41 0.36 -4.62
N ARG A 41 -17.23 -0.67 -4.31
CA ARG A 41 -17.21 -1.95 -5.02
C ARG A 41 -17.44 -1.71 -6.51
N PRO A 42 -16.58 -2.21 -7.40
CA PRO A 42 -16.78 -2.11 -8.85
C PRO A 42 -18.02 -2.92 -9.27
N LYS A 43 -18.64 -2.50 -10.36
CA LYS A 43 -19.80 -3.23 -10.94
C LYS A 43 -19.40 -4.60 -11.49
N LEU A 44 -18.18 -4.70 -12.00
CA LEU A 44 -17.61 -5.92 -12.55
C LEU A 44 -16.23 -6.13 -11.92
N THR A 45 -15.95 -7.34 -11.49
CA THR A 45 -14.62 -7.79 -11.12
C THR A 45 -13.99 -8.53 -12.29
N SER A 46 -12.68 -8.45 -12.42
CA SER A 46 -11.89 -9.14 -13.45
C SER A 46 -10.53 -9.48 -12.84
N ASP A 47 -9.71 -10.18 -13.60
CA ASP A 47 -8.29 -10.41 -13.32
C ASP A 47 -7.44 -9.13 -13.32
N HIS A 48 -8.04 -7.99 -13.69
CA HIS A 48 -7.43 -6.67 -13.57
C HIS A 48 -8.03 -5.81 -12.44
N CYS A 49 -9.01 -6.34 -11.68
CA CYS A 49 -9.66 -5.58 -10.61
C CYS A 49 -10.17 -6.51 -9.51
N ILE A 50 -9.44 -6.60 -8.42
CA ILE A 50 -9.84 -7.34 -7.22
C ILE A 50 -10.25 -6.33 -6.14
N TRP A 51 -11.38 -6.59 -5.47
CA TRP A 51 -11.90 -5.72 -4.43
C TRP A 51 -12.36 -6.53 -3.20
N SER A 52 -12.13 -6.00 -2.00
CA SER A 52 -12.62 -6.54 -0.73
C SER A 52 -13.17 -5.43 0.17
N GLY A 53 -14.23 -5.72 0.89
CA GLY A 53 -14.83 -4.81 1.86
C GLY A 53 -16.18 -5.29 2.38
N ASP A 54 -16.50 -4.97 3.63
CA ASP A 54 -17.80 -5.22 4.27
C ASP A 54 -18.87 -4.19 3.90
N ASN A 55 -18.43 -3.02 3.43
CA ASN A 55 -19.31 -1.93 2.99
C ASN A 55 -19.14 -1.69 1.49
N PRO A 56 -20.16 -1.89 0.65
CA PRO A 56 -20.05 -1.75 -0.80
C PRO A 56 -19.65 -0.33 -1.27
N ARG A 57 -19.70 0.66 -0.40
CA ARG A 57 -19.27 2.03 -0.69
C ARG A 57 -17.82 2.31 -0.35
N LYS A 58 -17.16 1.42 0.43
CA LYS A 58 -15.78 1.59 0.89
C LYS A 58 -15.08 0.24 1.05
N GLY A 59 -14.01 0.05 0.36
CA GLY A 59 -13.19 -1.15 0.45
C GLY A 59 -11.77 -0.90 -0.03
N VAL A 60 -11.01 -1.98 -0.09
CA VAL A 60 -9.69 -2.03 -0.68
C VAL A 60 -9.78 -2.62 -2.07
N ALA A 61 -9.07 -2.05 -3.04
CA ALA A 61 -8.99 -2.60 -4.38
C ALA A 61 -7.55 -2.66 -4.87
N VAL A 62 -7.26 -3.69 -5.65
CA VAL A 62 -6.03 -3.82 -6.43
C VAL A 62 -6.40 -3.80 -7.90
N ILE A 63 -5.81 -2.87 -8.64
CA ILE A 63 -5.99 -2.71 -10.08
C ILE A 63 -4.65 -2.99 -10.75
N THR A 64 -4.65 -3.80 -11.79
CA THR A 64 -3.49 -4.04 -12.65
C THR A 64 -3.71 -3.45 -14.03
N SER A 65 -2.63 -3.16 -14.74
CA SER A 65 -2.66 -2.66 -16.11
C SER A 65 -1.61 -3.32 -16.99
N GLY A 66 -1.75 -3.15 -18.30
CA GLY A 66 -0.83 -3.74 -19.28
C GLY A 66 -0.83 -5.26 -19.23
N ASP A 67 0.37 -5.85 -19.10
CA ASP A 67 0.58 -7.29 -19.10
C ASP A 67 0.48 -7.92 -17.69
N TYR A 68 0.03 -7.14 -16.70
CA TYR A 68 -0.17 -7.62 -15.33
C TYR A 68 -1.61 -8.04 -15.09
N SER A 69 -1.81 -9.15 -14.39
CA SER A 69 -3.10 -9.61 -13.86
C SER A 69 -3.00 -9.86 -12.36
N ALA A 70 -4.14 -9.91 -11.70
CA ALA A 70 -4.24 -10.09 -10.26
C ALA A 70 -5.15 -11.27 -9.92
N LEU A 71 -4.67 -12.19 -9.08
CA LEU A 71 -5.43 -13.31 -8.55
C LEU A 71 -5.57 -13.14 -7.03
N PRO A 72 -6.78 -13.24 -6.45
CA PRO A 72 -6.93 -13.19 -5.02
C PRO A 72 -6.27 -14.44 -4.40
N ALA A 73 -5.35 -14.23 -3.47
CA ALA A 73 -4.79 -15.34 -2.70
C ALA A 73 -5.84 -15.90 -1.73
N PRO A 74 -5.74 -17.18 -1.32
CA PRO A 74 -6.68 -17.78 -0.38
C PRO A 74 -6.77 -16.99 0.92
N LEU A 75 -7.99 -16.61 1.30
CA LEU A 75 -8.22 -15.91 2.56
C LEU A 75 -8.06 -16.86 3.75
N GLN A 76 -7.27 -16.45 4.73
CA GLN A 76 -7.20 -17.13 6.03
C GLN A 76 -8.46 -16.83 6.85
N PRO A 77 -8.89 -17.74 7.74
CA PRO A 77 -10.02 -17.50 8.62
C PRO A 77 -9.88 -16.17 9.39
N ASP A 78 -11.00 -15.47 9.55
CA ASP A 78 -11.07 -14.18 10.25
C ASP A 78 -10.13 -13.10 9.72
N THR A 79 -9.80 -13.15 8.42
CA THR A 79 -9.10 -12.03 7.74
C THR A 79 -10.07 -10.86 7.64
N PRO A 80 -9.75 -9.69 8.18
CA PRO A 80 -10.58 -8.52 8.01
C PRO A 80 -10.67 -8.11 6.53
N ASP A 81 -11.84 -7.63 6.10
CA ASP A 81 -12.10 -7.20 4.71
C ASP A 81 -11.20 -6.06 4.18
N TYR A 82 -10.39 -5.50 5.05
CA TYR A 82 -9.47 -4.38 4.74
C TYR A 82 -8.05 -4.81 4.46
N PHE A 83 -7.80 -6.12 4.44
CA PHE A 83 -6.54 -6.74 4.04
C PHE A 83 -6.81 -7.64 2.85
N LEU A 84 -6.19 -7.32 1.73
CA LEU A 84 -6.42 -8.03 0.48
C LEU A 84 -5.10 -8.62 -0.03
N PRO A 85 -4.85 -9.92 0.24
CA PRO A 85 -3.71 -10.62 -0.33
C PRO A 85 -4.00 -10.97 -1.78
N VAL A 86 -3.07 -10.63 -2.67
CA VAL A 86 -3.18 -10.81 -4.13
C VAL A 86 -1.87 -11.31 -4.68
N GLU A 87 -1.93 -12.30 -5.56
CA GLU A 87 -0.82 -12.71 -6.41
C GLU A 87 -0.90 -11.91 -7.71
N ILE A 88 0.17 -11.21 -8.04
CA ILE A 88 0.31 -10.45 -9.29
C ILE A 88 1.12 -11.29 -10.25
N GLU A 89 0.56 -11.55 -11.42
CA GLU A 89 1.21 -12.25 -12.52
C GLU A 89 1.49 -11.28 -13.67
N GLY A 90 2.61 -11.48 -14.36
CA GLY A 90 3.02 -10.62 -15.47
C GLY A 90 4.51 -10.74 -15.74
N PRO A 91 5.12 -9.73 -16.34
CA PRO A 91 6.57 -9.69 -16.58
C PRO A 91 7.40 -9.87 -15.29
N ILE A 92 6.84 -9.50 -14.16
CA ILE A 92 7.36 -9.77 -12.82
C ILE A 92 6.21 -10.36 -12.00
N SER A 93 6.41 -11.56 -11.43
CA SER A 93 5.45 -12.16 -10.51
C SER A 93 5.78 -11.75 -9.07
N LEU A 94 4.77 -11.31 -8.31
CA LEU A 94 4.95 -10.86 -6.94
C LEU A 94 3.72 -11.13 -6.06
N HIS A 95 3.93 -11.17 -4.76
CA HIS A 95 2.87 -11.16 -3.78
C HIS A 95 2.60 -9.73 -3.31
N LEU A 96 1.34 -9.32 -3.29
CA LEU A 96 0.91 -8.02 -2.82
C LEU A 96 -0.09 -8.15 -1.68
N MET A 97 0.24 -7.62 -0.52
CA MET A 97 -0.73 -7.40 0.55
C MET A 97 -1.19 -5.94 0.51
N ALA A 98 -2.41 -5.73 0.02
CA ALA A 98 -3.04 -4.41 0.06
C ALA A 98 -3.66 -4.18 1.44
N VAL A 99 -3.39 -3.01 2.02
CA VAL A 99 -3.71 -2.68 3.42
C VAL A 99 -4.55 -1.42 3.51
N TRP A 100 -5.62 -1.52 4.30
CA TRP A 100 -6.33 -0.37 4.84
C TRP A 100 -6.71 -0.67 6.29
N THR A 101 -5.92 -0.20 7.25
CA THR A 101 -6.20 -0.45 8.66
C THR A 101 -7.39 0.37 9.14
N HIS A 102 -8.20 -0.21 10.03
CA HIS A 102 -9.44 0.40 10.48
C HIS A 102 -9.53 0.46 12.00
N LYS A 103 -10.16 1.51 12.51
CA LYS A 103 -10.26 1.82 13.96
C LYS A 103 -10.94 0.72 14.80
N ARG A 104 -11.71 -0.19 14.17
CA ARG A 104 -12.39 -1.30 14.87
C ARG A 104 -11.43 -2.25 15.60
N HIS A 105 -10.15 -2.34 15.15
CA HIS A 105 -9.23 -3.38 15.59
C HIS A 105 -7.88 -2.84 16.07
N ASN A 106 -7.77 -1.61 16.52
CA ASN A 106 -6.47 -0.97 16.74
C ASN A 106 -5.54 -1.11 15.51
N TYR A 107 -5.24 -0.03 14.85
CA TYR A 107 -4.57 0.01 13.54
C TYR A 107 -3.37 -0.94 13.42
N VAL A 108 -2.44 -0.85 14.37
CA VAL A 108 -1.17 -1.61 14.30
C VAL A 108 -1.34 -3.07 14.74
N GLU A 109 -2.20 -3.34 15.72
CA GLU A 109 -2.48 -4.71 16.18
C GLU A 109 -3.16 -5.54 15.08
N SER A 110 -4.03 -4.94 14.25
CA SER A 110 -4.61 -5.64 13.10
C SER A 110 -3.55 -6.05 12.07
N VAL A 111 -2.51 -5.23 11.87
CA VAL A 111 -1.37 -5.61 11.02
C VAL A 111 -0.61 -6.78 11.63
N LYS A 112 -0.37 -6.79 12.95
CA LYS A 112 0.29 -7.91 13.64
C LYS A 112 -0.45 -9.22 13.41
N ASP A 113 -1.77 -9.20 13.54
CA ASP A 113 -2.61 -10.40 13.34
C ASP A 113 -2.53 -10.91 11.89
N ILE A 114 -2.52 -9.99 10.92
CA ILE A 114 -2.37 -10.33 9.51
C ILE A 114 -0.98 -10.89 9.21
N VAL A 115 0.07 -10.28 9.74
CA VAL A 115 1.45 -10.79 9.61
C VAL A 115 1.56 -12.21 10.13
N ALA A 116 0.95 -12.53 11.26
CA ALA A 116 0.96 -13.88 11.81
C ALA A 116 0.20 -14.88 10.92
N LYS A 117 -0.98 -14.50 10.38
CA LYS A 117 -1.83 -15.36 9.53
C LYS A 117 -1.24 -15.59 8.14
N TYR A 118 -0.59 -14.59 7.57
CA TYR A 118 -0.07 -14.60 6.20
C TYR A 118 1.45 -14.71 6.13
N ARG A 119 2.08 -15.27 7.18
CA ARG A 119 3.54 -15.37 7.28
C ARG A 119 4.19 -16.01 6.06
N ASP A 120 3.65 -17.12 5.56
CA ASP A 120 4.21 -17.81 4.39
C ASP A 120 3.99 -17.03 3.09
N PHE A 121 2.85 -16.37 2.95
CA PHE A 121 2.57 -15.46 1.83
C PHE A 121 3.56 -14.27 1.83
N LEU A 122 3.81 -13.68 2.99
CA LEU A 122 4.70 -12.53 3.15
C LEU A 122 6.18 -12.87 2.99
N LYS A 123 6.58 -14.13 3.11
CA LYS A 123 7.96 -14.60 2.88
C LYS A 123 8.35 -14.75 1.41
N HIS A 124 7.42 -14.58 0.48
CA HIS A 124 7.78 -14.61 -0.94
C HIS A 124 8.81 -13.51 -1.24
N PRO A 125 9.90 -13.80 -1.97
CA PRO A 125 11.02 -12.86 -2.14
C PRO A 125 10.64 -11.55 -2.84
N SER A 126 9.57 -11.55 -3.64
CA SER A 126 9.04 -10.36 -4.31
C SER A 126 7.75 -9.85 -3.64
N THR A 127 7.66 -9.89 -2.31
CA THR A 127 6.48 -9.40 -1.59
C THR A 127 6.50 -7.88 -1.47
N ILE A 128 5.34 -7.26 -1.71
CA ILE A 128 5.06 -5.86 -1.44
C ILE A 128 3.89 -5.77 -0.42
N VAL A 129 4.01 -4.88 0.55
CA VAL A 129 2.90 -4.54 1.45
C VAL A 129 2.62 -3.04 1.31
N ALA A 130 1.45 -2.67 0.78
CA ALA A 130 1.16 -1.29 0.45
C ALA A 130 -0.25 -0.87 0.87
N GLY A 131 -0.39 0.37 1.34
CA GLY A 131 -1.69 0.92 1.72
C GLY A 131 -1.64 1.98 2.78
N ASP A 132 -2.82 2.25 3.33
CA ASP A 132 -3.06 3.15 4.45
C ASP A 132 -3.02 2.37 5.78
N PHE A 133 -1.97 2.62 6.55
CA PHE A 133 -1.74 1.96 7.84
C PHE A 133 -2.35 2.74 9.01
N ASN A 134 -2.81 3.97 8.79
CA ASN A 134 -3.35 4.84 9.82
C ASN A 134 -2.46 4.93 11.07
N SER A 135 -1.16 4.79 10.92
CA SER A 135 -0.17 4.75 12.00
C SER A 135 1.16 5.36 11.60
N ASN A 136 1.90 5.85 12.59
CA ASN A 136 3.25 6.36 12.45
C ASN A 136 3.97 6.27 13.80
N THR A 137 5.30 6.22 13.83
CA THR A 137 6.12 6.12 15.05
C THR A 137 5.91 7.27 16.01
N ILE A 138 5.48 8.44 15.53
CA ILE A 138 5.19 9.62 16.40
C ILE A 138 4.09 9.31 17.44
N TRP A 139 3.30 8.25 17.23
CA TRP A 139 2.23 7.81 18.14
C TRP A 139 2.56 6.54 18.92
N ASP A 140 3.78 6.03 18.85
CA ASP A 140 4.18 4.77 19.51
C ASP A 140 3.94 4.78 21.01
N ASN A 141 4.10 5.92 21.66
CA ASN A 141 3.83 6.11 23.09
C ASN A 141 2.35 5.91 23.48
N LEU A 142 1.43 5.94 22.53
CA LEU A 142 0.01 5.67 22.73
C LEU A 142 -0.34 4.18 22.64
N HIS A 143 0.60 3.33 22.19
CA HIS A 143 0.40 1.90 21.94
C HIS A 143 1.30 1.06 22.85
N ARG A 144 0.71 0.40 23.86
CA ARG A 144 1.48 -0.32 24.90
C ARG A 144 1.95 -1.72 24.46
N ASN A 145 1.18 -2.42 23.63
CA ASN A 145 1.42 -3.83 23.33
C ASN A 145 2.17 -4.04 22.00
N TYR A 146 1.79 -3.28 21.00
CA TYR A 146 2.36 -3.34 19.66
C TYR A 146 2.22 -1.97 18.99
N CYS A 147 3.31 -1.42 18.51
CA CYS A 147 3.38 -0.07 17.96
C CYS A 147 3.96 -0.05 16.54
N HIS A 148 3.95 1.11 15.89
CA HIS A 148 4.44 1.24 14.51
C HIS A 148 5.90 0.83 14.36
N SER A 149 6.78 1.24 15.27
CA SER A 149 8.20 0.84 15.23
C SER A 149 8.38 -0.68 15.34
N MET A 150 7.55 -1.37 16.13
CA MET A 150 7.59 -2.83 16.23
C MET A 150 7.14 -3.48 14.91
N MET A 151 6.08 -2.98 14.28
CA MET A 151 5.62 -3.45 12.97
C MET A 151 6.71 -3.29 11.91
N VAL A 152 7.36 -2.12 11.85
CA VAL A 152 8.47 -1.87 10.92
C VAL A 152 9.63 -2.84 11.17
N ALA A 153 9.96 -3.10 12.44
CA ALA A 153 11.00 -4.05 12.81
C ALA A 153 10.67 -5.50 12.43
N ASP A 154 9.39 -5.90 12.52
CA ASP A 154 8.93 -7.22 12.09
C ASP A 154 9.02 -7.35 10.55
N PHE A 155 8.58 -6.34 9.80
CA PHE A 155 8.73 -6.32 8.34
C PHE A 155 10.19 -6.43 7.91
N ASP A 156 11.08 -5.70 8.59
CA ASP A 156 12.52 -5.74 8.33
C ASP A 156 13.12 -7.12 8.62
N LYS A 157 12.91 -7.64 9.82
CA LYS A 157 13.64 -8.82 10.33
C LYS A 157 13.07 -10.14 9.82
N GLU A 158 11.74 -10.23 9.69
CA GLU A 158 11.05 -11.47 9.36
C GLU A 158 10.81 -11.65 7.85
N PHE A 159 10.63 -10.54 7.12
CA PHE A 159 10.21 -10.57 5.72
C PHE A 159 11.18 -9.87 4.78
N ASN A 160 12.28 -9.32 5.28
CA ASN A 160 13.28 -8.60 4.48
C ASN A 160 12.65 -7.42 3.70
N LEU A 161 11.67 -6.73 4.32
CA LEU A 161 10.96 -5.59 3.73
C LEU A 161 11.42 -4.28 4.35
N VAL A 162 11.45 -3.23 3.54
CA VAL A 162 11.76 -1.86 3.96
C VAL A 162 10.73 -0.88 3.38
N SER A 163 10.40 0.18 4.13
CA SER A 163 9.58 1.25 3.58
C SER A 163 10.32 1.97 2.45
N SER A 164 9.73 1.97 1.26
CA SER A 164 10.33 2.56 0.07
C SER A 164 10.68 4.04 0.24
N TYR A 165 9.80 4.81 0.89
CA TYR A 165 10.02 6.23 1.15
C TYR A 165 11.22 6.46 2.07
N HIS A 166 11.31 5.70 3.17
CA HIS A 166 12.39 5.85 4.15
C HIS A 166 13.74 5.41 3.59
N ALA A 167 13.78 4.26 2.89
CA ALA A 167 14.98 3.76 2.24
C ALA A 167 15.49 4.72 1.15
N LYS A 168 14.58 5.29 0.34
CA LYS A 168 14.94 6.22 -0.73
C LYS A 168 15.52 7.53 -0.22
N ASN A 169 14.96 8.06 0.87
CA ASN A 169 15.33 9.36 1.43
C ASN A 169 16.42 9.27 2.51
N GLY A 170 16.77 8.06 2.99
CA GLY A 170 17.76 7.86 4.05
C GLY A 170 17.36 8.49 5.38
N ILE A 171 16.06 8.42 5.73
CA ILE A 171 15.50 9.00 6.97
C ILE A 171 14.84 7.92 7.81
N ASN A 172 14.66 8.19 9.10
CA ASN A 172 13.96 7.30 10.01
C ASN A 172 12.44 7.54 9.97
N HIS A 173 11.66 6.54 10.37
CA HIS A 173 10.24 6.70 10.63
C HIS A 173 10.01 7.74 11.73
N GLY A 174 9.07 8.66 11.52
CA GLY A 174 8.81 9.81 12.39
C GLY A 174 9.56 11.10 11.99
N GLU A 175 10.46 11.03 10.98
CA GLU A 175 11.20 12.17 10.44
C GLU A 175 10.73 12.57 9.03
N GLU A 176 9.57 12.05 8.60
CA GLU A 176 9.02 12.26 7.26
C GLU A 176 8.72 13.75 7.03
N ARG A 177 9.11 14.24 5.85
CA ARG A 177 8.91 15.63 5.43
C ARG A 177 7.71 15.80 4.51
N ASP A 178 7.27 14.70 3.90
CA ASP A 178 6.19 14.67 2.94
C ASP A 178 4.98 13.92 3.54
N PRO A 179 3.97 14.64 4.05
CA PRO A 179 2.75 14.02 4.54
C PRO A 179 2.03 13.24 3.42
N THR A 180 1.43 12.12 3.74
CA THR A 180 0.54 11.39 2.81
C THR A 180 -0.93 11.69 3.07
N ILE A 181 -1.27 12.24 4.25
CA ILE A 181 -2.60 12.76 4.57
C ILE A 181 -2.51 14.20 5.07
N PHE A 182 -3.53 14.98 4.79
CA PHE A 182 -3.81 16.26 5.41
C PHE A 182 -5.14 16.19 6.15
N TRP A 183 -5.08 16.00 7.48
CA TRP A 183 -6.26 15.81 8.32
C TRP A 183 -7.30 16.92 8.11
N LEU A 184 -8.52 16.52 7.75
CA LEU A 184 -9.60 17.44 7.37
C LEU A 184 -9.22 18.39 6.22
N ARG A 185 -8.32 17.97 5.34
CA ARG A 185 -7.79 18.79 4.22
C ARG A 185 -7.14 20.09 4.68
N ASN A 186 -6.59 20.11 5.89
CA ASN A 186 -5.89 21.25 6.46
C ASN A 186 -4.39 21.12 6.20
N ALA A 187 -3.81 22.06 5.43
CA ALA A 187 -2.39 22.05 5.06
C ALA A 187 -1.41 22.04 6.25
N ASP A 188 -1.83 22.54 7.41
CA ASP A 188 -1.01 22.58 8.62
C ASP A 188 -1.06 21.27 9.45
N LYS A 189 -1.90 20.30 9.04
CA LYS A 189 -2.11 19.02 9.74
C LYS A 189 -1.75 17.83 8.87
N GLY A 190 -0.52 17.82 8.41
CA GLY A 190 0.02 16.74 7.59
C GLY A 190 0.63 15.62 8.42
N TYR A 191 0.36 14.35 8.03
CA TYR A 191 0.95 13.15 8.61
C TYR A 191 1.34 12.18 7.50
N HIS A 192 2.33 11.32 7.76
CA HIS A 192 2.73 10.25 6.86
C HIS A 192 2.20 8.92 7.42
N ILE A 193 1.18 8.35 6.79
CA ILE A 193 0.50 7.14 7.28
C ILE A 193 0.23 6.10 6.18
N ASP A 194 0.52 6.45 4.93
CA ASP A 194 0.46 5.53 3.80
C ASP A 194 1.87 5.06 3.47
N TYR A 195 2.05 3.76 3.32
CA TYR A 195 3.36 3.14 3.10
C TYR A 195 3.33 2.15 1.93
N CYS A 196 4.50 1.95 1.34
CA CYS A 196 4.79 0.84 0.44
C CYS A 196 6.09 0.18 0.92
N PHE A 197 5.95 -0.96 1.60
CA PHE A 197 7.06 -1.80 2.01
C PHE A 197 7.43 -2.73 0.86
N VAL A 198 8.70 -2.78 0.53
CA VAL A 198 9.24 -3.49 -0.64
C VAL A 198 10.43 -4.36 -0.22
N PRO A 199 10.79 -5.41 -0.98
CA PRO A 199 11.97 -6.21 -0.70
C PRO A 199 13.22 -5.32 -0.64
N LYS A 200 14.07 -5.51 0.38
CA LYS A 200 15.35 -4.77 0.51
C LYS A 200 16.29 -4.97 -0.67
N ASP A 201 16.19 -6.13 -1.33
CA ASP A 201 17.02 -6.48 -2.47
C ASP A 201 16.52 -5.87 -3.78
N SER A 202 15.34 -5.23 -3.78
CA SER A 202 14.85 -4.47 -4.93
C SER A 202 15.54 -3.12 -5.05
N SER A 203 15.73 -2.65 -6.29
CA SER A 203 16.26 -1.31 -6.53
C SER A 203 15.13 -0.29 -6.58
N ILE A 204 15.03 0.57 -5.56
CA ILE A 204 14.05 1.66 -5.50
C ILE A 204 14.55 2.80 -6.40
N ARG A 205 13.97 2.93 -7.59
CA ARG A 205 14.35 3.94 -8.59
C ARG A 205 13.83 5.31 -8.22
N ASN A 206 12.55 5.37 -7.85
CA ASN A 206 11.89 6.63 -7.54
C ASN A 206 10.81 6.42 -6.47
N VAL A 207 10.57 7.45 -5.65
CA VAL A 207 9.44 7.52 -4.74
C VAL A 207 8.90 8.94 -4.79
N VAL A 208 7.61 9.08 -5.11
CA VAL A 208 6.95 10.38 -5.24
C VAL A 208 5.65 10.36 -4.44
N ILE A 209 5.44 11.36 -3.62
CA ILE A 209 4.14 11.65 -3.00
C ILE A 209 3.51 12.80 -3.77
N GLY A 210 2.23 12.66 -4.15
CA GLY A 210 1.49 13.70 -4.85
C GLY A 210 1.49 15.02 -4.07
N ASN A 211 1.56 16.16 -4.73
CA ASN A 211 1.55 17.44 -4.03
C ASN A 211 0.14 17.78 -3.48
N TYR A 212 0.10 18.62 -2.44
CA TYR A 212 -1.16 18.97 -1.78
C TYR A 212 -2.17 19.63 -2.71
N GLU A 213 -1.71 20.59 -3.52
CA GLU A 213 -2.60 21.42 -4.36
C GLU A 213 -3.35 20.61 -5.42
N ASP A 214 -2.69 19.62 -6.04
CA ASP A 214 -3.27 18.79 -7.09
C ASP A 214 -4.29 17.77 -6.55
N TRP A 215 -4.12 17.33 -5.29
CA TRP A 215 -4.88 16.20 -4.74
C TRP A 215 -5.91 16.57 -3.68
N LYS A 216 -5.83 17.76 -3.07
CA LYS A 216 -6.71 18.18 -1.95
C LYS A 216 -8.21 18.17 -2.25
N THR A 217 -8.61 18.31 -3.52
CA THR A 217 -10.02 18.26 -3.92
C THR A 217 -10.53 16.84 -4.13
N LEU A 218 -9.62 15.88 -4.37
CA LEU A 218 -9.92 14.50 -4.69
C LEU A 218 -9.94 13.60 -3.47
N SER A 219 -9.03 13.85 -2.50
CA SER A 219 -8.91 13.14 -1.24
C SER A 219 -8.20 14.01 -0.21
N ASP A 220 -8.31 13.69 1.08
CA ASP A 220 -7.42 14.20 2.12
C ASP A 220 -6.08 13.45 2.14
N HIS A 221 -5.98 12.27 1.50
CA HIS A 221 -4.72 11.59 1.22
C HIS A 221 -4.16 11.94 -0.15
N ARG A 222 -2.86 11.72 -0.29
CA ARG A 222 -2.09 11.89 -1.52
C ARG A 222 -1.55 10.54 -1.99
N PRO A 223 -1.50 10.28 -3.31
CA PRO A 223 -0.94 9.03 -3.80
C PRO A 223 0.56 8.95 -3.49
N LEU A 224 0.99 7.77 -3.03
CA LEU A 224 2.39 7.36 -2.93
C LEU A 224 2.72 6.49 -4.14
N MET A 225 3.63 6.96 -4.99
CA MET A 225 4.08 6.30 -6.22
C MET A 225 5.50 5.79 -6.04
N VAL A 226 5.73 4.52 -6.37
CA VAL A 226 7.03 3.85 -6.21
C VAL A 226 7.42 3.14 -7.49
N ASP A 227 8.62 3.43 -7.97
CA ASP A 227 9.25 2.76 -9.11
C ASP A 227 10.32 1.79 -8.60
N LEU A 228 10.17 0.52 -8.94
CA LEU A 228 11.04 -0.57 -8.53
C LEU A 228 11.69 -1.25 -9.73
N VAL A 229 12.87 -1.80 -9.51
CA VAL A 229 13.48 -2.81 -10.37
C VAL A 229 13.83 -4.00 -9.49
N PHE A 230 13.27 -5.13 -9.83
CA PHE A 230 13.59 -6.39 -9.16
C PHE A 230 14.88 -6.97 -9.75
N SER A 231 15.73 -7.55 -8.90
CA SER A 231 16.90 -8.29 -9.35
C SER A 231 16.45 -9.51 -10.16
N SER A 232 17.00 -9.69 -11.36
CA SER A 232 16.77 -10.93 -12.11
C SER A 232 17.31 -12.12 -11.29
N SER A 233 16.46 -13.09 -11.04
CA SER A 233 16.82 -14.37 -10.39
C SER A 233 17.74 -15.20 -11.28
#